data_f488dda28979d7f5b25e5120aa78d230
#
_entry.id   f488dda28979d7f5b25e5120aa78d230
#
_cell.length_a   1.000
_cell.length_b   1.000
_cell.length_c   1.000
_cell.angle_alpha   90.00
_cell.angle_beta   90.00
_cell.angle_gamma   90.00
#
_symmetry.space_group_name_H-M   'P 1'
#
loop_
_entity.id
_entity.type
_entity.pdbx_description
1 polymer ?
#
loop_
_entity_poly.entity_id
_entity_poly.type
_entity_poly.pdbx_seq_one_letter_code
_entity_poly.pdbx_strand_id
1 'polypeptide(L)' 'MNDDDASDDSDIAIERRLATLREEHQDLGDAVTALEERPLPDMLQIARLKRRKLALKDEIVRLEDQLMPDIIA' A
#
# COMPACT_ATOMS: atom_id res chain seq x y z
N MET A 1 12.41 -13.05 -25.66
CA MET A 1 12.20 -12.56 -25.35
C MET A 1 12.65 -11.56 -25.09
N ASN A 2 12.54 -11.00 -24.79
CA ASN A 2 12.74 -9.98 -24.83
C ASN A 2 13.00 -9.24 -23.73
N ASP A 3 14.08 -8.86 -23.47
CA ASP A 3 14.40 -8.13 -22.38
C ASP A 3 13.88 -6.80 -22.45
N ASP A 4 13.66 -6.26 -23.57
CA ASP A 4 13.15 -4.94 -23.74
C ASP A 4 11.80 -4.86 -23.16
N ASP A 5 11.03 -5.88 -23.31
CA ASP A 5 9.71 -5.83 -22.82
C ASP A 5 9.74 -5.91 -21.31
N ALA A 6 10.77 -6.44 -20.77
CA ALA A 6 10.87 -6.59 -19.36
C ALA A 6 10.90 -5.26 -18.64
N SER A 7 11.53 -4.26 -19.23
CA SER A 7 11.59 -2.97 -18.61
C SER A 7 10.23 -2.35 -18.55
N ASP A 8 9.46 -2.41 -19.60
CA ASP A 8 8.14 -1.82 -19.63
C ASP A 8 7.25 -2.64 -18.72
N ASP A 9 7.42 -3.94 -18.68
CA ASP A 9 6.63 -4.78 -17.84
C ASP A 9 6.92 -4.48 -16.39
N SER A 10 8.13 -4.08 -16.06
CA SER A 10 8.47 -3.73 -14.71
C SER A 10 7.68 -2.54 -14.23
N ASP A 11 7.60 -1.50 -15.03
CA ASP A 11 6.86 -0.30 -14.64
C ASP A 11 5.37 -0.60 -14.55
N ILE A 12 4.85 -1.39 -15.47
CA ILE A 12 3.45 -1.74 -15.43
C ILE A 12 3.18 -2.61 -14.20
N ALA A 13 4.09 -3.52 -13.90
CA ALA A 13 3.92 -4.38 -12.73
C ALA A 13 3.94 -3.55 -11.45
N ILE A 14 4.82 -2.55 -11.37
CA ILE A 14 4.88 -1.69 -10.20
C ILE A 14 3.60 -0.89 -10.07
N GLU A 15 3.10 -0.37 -11.19
CA GLU A 15 1.86 0.41 -11.14
C GLU A 15 0.68 -0.43 -10.71
N ARG A 16 0.61 -1.68 -11.16
CA ARG A 16 -0.46 -2.56 -10.76
C ARG A 16 -0.35 -2.90 -9.28
N ARG A 17 0.87 -3.13 -8.83
CA ARG A 17 1.09 -3.43 -7.43
C ARG A 17 0.70 -2.23 -6.57
N LEU A 18 1.03 -1.02 -7.02
CA LEU A 18 0.66 0.19 -6.30
C LEU A 18 -0.85 0.32 -6.20
N ALA A 19 -1.57 0.04 -7.28
CA ALA A 19 -3.01 0.14 -7.25
C ALA A 19 -3.59 -0.82 -6.22
N THR A 20 -3.09 -2.05 -6.18
CA THR A 20 -3.54 -3.04 -5.23
C THR A 20 -3.24 -2.61 -3.79
N LEU A 21 -2.02 -2.11 -3.57
CA LEU A 21 -1.63 -1.72 -2.23
C LEU A 21 -2.42 -0.51 -1.74
N ARG A 22 -2.70 0.44 -2.62
CA ARG A 22 -3.50 1.60 -2.25
C ARG A 22 -4.92 1.19 -1.89
N GLU A 23 -5.46 0.22 -2.61
CA GLU A 23 -6.78 -0.27 -2.32
C GLU A 23 -6.80 -0.99 -0.98
N GLU A 24 -5.79 -1.82 -0.71
CA GLU A 24 -5.69 -2.50 0.57
C GLU A 24 -5.51 -1.51 1.71
N HIS A 25 -4.72 -0.48 1.48
CA HIS A 25 -4.49 0.53 2.50
C HIS A 25 -5.80 1.25 2.84
N GLN A 26 -6.59 1.57 1.82
CA GLN A 26 -7.88 2.22 2.00
C GLN A 26 -8.82 1.29 2.77
N ASP A 27 -8.86 0.01 2.40
CA ASP A 27 -9.74 -0.94 3.04
C ASP A 27 -9.39 -1.11 4.51
N LEU A 28 -8.09 -1.13 4.83
CA LEU A 28 -7.68 -1.25 6.22
C LEU A 28 -8.05 0.00 7.00
N GLY A 29 -7.93 1.16 6.38
CA GLY A 29 -8.33 2.40 7.04
C GLY A 29 -9.82 2.39 7.37
N ASP A 30 -10.64 1.92 6.43
CA ASP A 30 -12.08 1.85 6.64
C ASP A 30 -12.40 0.83 7.72
N ALA A 31 -11.70 -0.30 7.75
CA ALA A 31 -11.93 -1.31 8.76
C ALA A 31 -11.56 -0.80 10.15
N VAL A 32 -10.46 -0.06 10.26
CA VAL A 32 -10.05 0.50 11.54
C VAL A 32 -11.10 1.48 12.03
N THR A 33 -11.59 2.35 11.14
CA THR A 33 -12.61 3.32 11.53
C THR A 33 -13.86 2.62 12.03
N ALA A 34 -14.30 1.58 11.31
CA ALA A 34 -15.49 0.85 11.71
C ALA A 34 -15.31 0.17 13.07
N LEU A 35 -14.12 -0.37 13.32
CA LEU A 35 -13.86 -1.02 14.59
C LEU A 35 -13.79 -0.02 15.74
N GLU A 36 -13.25 1.14 15.48
CA GLU A 36 -13.14 2.16 16.51
C GLU A 36 -14.49 2.73 16.90
N GLU A 37 -15.45 2.65 16.03
CA GLU A 37 -16.77 3.17 16.31
C GLU A 37 -17.64 2.22 17.10
N ARG A 38 -17.21 1.01 17.34
CA ARG A 38 -18.00 0.07 18.12
C ARG A 38 -18.04 0.46 19.59
N PRO A 39 -19.09 0.16 20.27
CA PRO A 39 -19.19 0.49 21.70
C PRO A 39 -18.06 -0.08 22.54
N LEU A 40 -17.60 -1.29 22.21
CA LEU A 40 -16.49 -1.89 22.91
C LEU A 40 -15.47 -2.31 21.89
N PRO A 41 -14.59 -1.40 21.47
CA PRO A 41 -13.65 -1.71 20.43
C PRO A 41 -12.63 -2.76 20.86
N ASP A 42 -12.26 -3.63 19.93
CA ASP A 42 -11.22 -4.61 20.19
C ASP A 42 -9.90 -3.93 19.89
N MET A 43 -9.25 -3.43 20.92
CA MET A 43 -8.02 -2.64 20.77
C MET A 43 -6.87 -3.44 20.20
N LEU A 44 -6.83 -4.75 20.47
CA LEU A 44 -5.76 -5.57 19.95
C LEU A 44 -5.90 -5.73 18.42
N GLN A 45 -7.12 -5.93 17.96
CA GLN A 45 -7.37 -6.06 16.55
C GLN A 45 -7.08 -4.73 15.83
N ILE A 46 -7.51 -3.62 16.43
CA ILE A 46 -7.25 -2.31 15.88
C ILE A 46 -5.74 -2.07 15.74
N ALA A 47 -4.97 -2.42 16.77
CA ALA A 47 -3.53 -2.24 16.75
C ALA A 47 -2.89 -3.06 15.64
N ARG A 48 -3.36 -4.29 15.43
CA ARG A 48 -2.82 -5.12 14.37
C ARG A 48 -3.10 -4.54 13.00
N LEU A 49 -4.32 -4.04 12.80
CA LEU A 49 -4.68 -3.46 11.51
C LEU A 49 -3.94 -2.17 11.24
N LYS A 50 -3.72 -1.36 12.28
CA LYS A 50 -2.96 -0.13 12.10
C LYS A 50 -1.51 -0.43 11.75
N ARG A 51 -0.94 -1.47 12.32
CA ARG A 51 0.43 -1.85 12.03
C ARG A 51 0.54 -2.32 10.57
N ARG A 52 -0.44 -3.10 10.12
CA ARG A 52 -0.46 -3.56 8.76
C ARG A 52 -0.63 -2.39 7.79
N LYS A 53 -1.46 -1.42 8.17
CA LYS A 53 -1.68 -0.25 7.35
C LYS A 53 -0.38 0.53 7.19
N LEU A 54 0.42 0.66 8.25
CA LEU A 54 1.69 1.34 8.17
C LEU A 54 2.68 0.59 7.28
N ALA A 55 2.68 -0.73 7.35
CA ALA A 55 3.56 -1.53 6.51
C ALA A 55 3.20 -1.36 5.04
N LEU A 56 1.90 -1.28 4.73
CA LEU A 56 1.46 -1.05 3.37
C LEU A 56 1.87 0.33 2.90
N LYS A 57 1.77 1.33 3.75
CA LYS A 57 2.16 2.68 3.39
C LYS A 57 3.65 2.75 3.08
N ASP A 58 4.47 2.06 3.84
CA ASP A 58 5.89 2.03 3.58
C ASP A 58 6.19 1.38 2.23
N GLU A 59 5.49 0.33 1.91
CA GLU A 59 5.70 -0.35 0.64
C GLU A 59 5.24 0.54 -0.52
N ILE A 60 4.12 1.26 -0.35
CA ILE A 60 3.63 2.18 -1.36
C ILE A 60 4.69 3.24 -1.65
N VAL A 61 5.26 3.81 -0.61
CA VAL A 61 6.26 4.86 -0.78
C VAL A 61 7.49 4.32 -1.51
N ARG A 62 7.93 3.13 -1.18
CA ARG A 62 9.08 2.55 -1.85
C ARG A 62 8.82 2.32 -3.33
N LEU A 63 7.63 1.84 -3.67
CA LEU A 63 7.31 1.60 -5.06
C LEU A 63 7.14 2.92 -5.83
N GLU A 64 6.57 3.92 -5.18
CA GLU A 64 6.44 5.23 -5.82
C GLU A 64 7.82 5.80 -6.12
N ASP A 65 8.77 5.60 -5.23
CA ASP A 65 10.12 6.07 -5.44
C ASP A 65 10.78 5.34 -6.62
N GLN A 66 10.44 4.11 -6.83
CA GLN A 66 10.99 3.38 -7.97
C GLN A 66 10.47 3.90 -9.29
N LEU A 67 9.22 4.40 -9.31
CA LEU A 67 8.68 4.92 -10.53
C LEU A 67 9.16 6.34 -10.82
N MET A 68 9.41 7.13 -9.80
CA MET A 68 9.82 8.50 -9.98
C MET A 68 10.97 8.85 -9.06
N PRO A 69 12.11 8.28 -9.29
CA PRO A 69 13.23 8.44 -8.39
C PRO A 69 13.82 9.81 -8.33
N ASP A 70 13.64 10.61 -9.32
CA ASP A 70 14.24 11.88 -9.35
C ASP A 70 13.42 12.99 -8.91
N ILE A 71 12.34 12.79 -8.41
CA ILE A 71 11.50 13.78 -8.05
C ILE A 71 12.04 14.66 -7.08
N ILE A 72 12.92 14.33 -6.29
CA ILE A 72 13.36 15.09 -5.37
C ILE A 72 14.11 16.13 -5.69
N ALA A 73 14.69 16.32 -6.52
CA ALA A 73 15.55 17.36 -6.84
C ALA A 73 15.27 18.69 -6.28
#